data_c67c0d76a40821bf7160d37f345025ef
#
_entry.id   c67c0d76a40821bf7160d37f345025ef
#
_cell.length_a   1.000
_cell.length_b   1.000
_cell.length_c   1.000
_cell.angle_alpha   90.00
_cell.angle_beta   90.00
_cell.angle_gamma   90.00
#
_symmetry.space_group_name_H-M   'P 1'
#
loop_
_entity.id
_entity.type
_entity.pdbx_description
1 polymer ?
#
loop_
_entity_poly.entity_id
_entity_poly.type
_entity_poly.pdbx_seq_one_letter_code
_entity_poly.pdbx_strand_id
1 'polypeptide(L)'
;MTVVGILGGTGPAGRGVAVRLAAGGHRIILGSRDPERAGTAAGALAQVVGDFVRGASNAEAAHADIVVIATPWESTMVTVRGLREPLAGKIVISMVNALAKDGPELVPLTLPRGSATAHVAAALPASRVVGAFHHLPAAQMEDLASGLESDVLVVGDDAAVRRAVVELVYTAPGLRPVEVGGLALAGAVEAFTAVCITVNIRHRAHAAVRLTGLE
;
A
#
# COMPACT_ATOMS: atom_id res chain seq x y z
N MET A 1 -7.74 -15.00 -9.38
CA MET A 1 -6.85 -15.17 -8.20
C MET A 1 -5.45 -14.73 -8.61
N THR A 2 -4.88 -13.74 -7.93
CA THR A 2 -3.57 -13.13 -8.23
C THR A 2 -2.64 -13.35 -7.04
N VAL A 3 -1.35 -13.50 -7.27
CA VAL A 3 -0.35 -13.50 -6.19
C VAL A 3 0.13 -12.06 -5.97
N VAL A 4 -0.01 -11.55 -4.75
CA VAL A 4 0.40 -10.19 -4.37
C VAL A 4 1.55 -10.27 -3.35
N GLY A 5 2.69 -9.71 -3.69
CA GLY A 5 3.82 -9.55 -2.79
C GLY A 5 3.75 -8.20 -2.07
N ILE A 6 4.01 -8.16 -0.77
CA ILE A 6 4.00 -6.91 0.00
C ILE A 6 5.38 -6.71 0.63
N LEU A 7 6.19 -5.82 0.04
CA LEU A 7 7.51 -5.47 0.56
C LEU A 7 7.38 -4.65 1.84
N GLY A 8 8.04 -5.06 2.92
CA GLY A 8 7.86 -4.45 4.23
C GLY A 8 6.49 -4.74 4.85
N GLY A 9 5.84 -5.83 4.44
CA GLY A 9 4.47 -6.17 4.76
C GLY A 9 4.20 -6.46 6.25
N THR A 10 5.21 -6.63 7.08
CA THR A 10 5.05 -6.89 8.52
C THR A 10 4.64 -5.67 9.35
N GLY A 11 4.64 -4.47 8.77
CA GLY A 11 4.12 -3.26 9.41
C GLY A 11 2.58 -3.24 9.43
N PRO A 12 1.94 -2.42 10.29
CA PRO A 12 0.48 -2.38 10.42
C PRO A 12 -0.25 -2.13 9.10
N ALA A 13 0.21 -1.15 8.30
CA ALA A 13 -0.40 -0.82 7.02
C ALA A 13 -0.28 -1.97 5.99
N GLY A 14 0.90 -2.61 5.92
CA GLY A 14 1.13 -3.76 5.03
C GLY A 14 0.29 -4.98 5.42
N ARG A 15 0.16 -5.27 6.73
CA ARG A 15 -0.72 -6.34 7.23
C ARG A 15 -2.18 -6.06 6.91
N GLY A 16 -2.63 -4.81 7.08
CA GLY A 16 -4.00 -4.43 6.75
C GLY A 16 -4.33 -4.66 5.27
N VAL A 17 -3.44 -4.26 4.36
CA VAL A 17 -3.60 -4.54 2.92
C VAL A 17 -3.58 -6.06 2.65
N ALA A 18 -2.69 -6.81 3.34
CA ALA A 18 -2.64 -8.27 3.22
C ALA A 18 -3.97 -8.93 3.58
N VAL A 19 -4.58 -8.55 4.72
CA VAL A 19 -5.87 -9.10 5.17
C VAL A 19 -6.98 -8.82 4.18
N ARG A 20 -7.13 -7.57 3.72
CA ARG A 20 -8.21 -7.16 2.80
C ARG A 20 -8.08 -7.85 1.44
N LEU A 21 -6.88 -7.94 0.88
CA LEU A 21 -6.66 -8.61 -0.40
C LEU A 21 -6.79 -10.14 -0.27
N ALA A 22 -6.34 -10.73 0.83
CA ALA A 22 -6.53 -12.17 1.09
C ALA A 22 -8.02 -12.51 1.24
N ALA A 23 -8.80 -11.68 1.96
CA ALA A 23 -10.25 -11.83 2.05
C ALA A 23 -10.96 -11.65 0.70
N GLY A 24 -10.35 -10.90 -0.24
CA GLY A 24 -10.76 -10.78 -1.64
C GLY A 24 -10.36 -11.97 -2.53
N GLY A 25 -9.77 -13.04 -1.96
CA GLY A 25 -9.40 -14.27 -2.68
C GLY A 25 -8.03 -14.25 -3.37
N HIS A 26 -7.14 -13.34 -2.98
CA HIS A 26 -5.77 -13.28 -3.50
C HIS A 26 -4.78 -13.99 -2.57
N ARG A 27 -3.72 -14.56 -3.15
CA ARG A 27 -2.60 -15.13 -2.37
C ARG A 27 -1.61 -14.04 -2.05
N ILE A 28 -1.20 -13.94 -0.78
CA ILE A 28 -0.31 -12.90 -0.30
C ILE A 28 1.05 -13.48 0.12
N ILE A 29 2.12 -12.84 -0.36
CA ILE A 29 3.48 -13.07 0.13
C ILE A 29 3.88 -11.86 0.97
N LEU A 30 3.86 -12.03 2.29
CA LEU A 30 4.21 -10.98 3.23
C LEU A 30 5.73 -10.89 3.33
N GLY A 31 6.33 -9.90 2.66
CA GLY A 31 7.77 -9.71 2.60
C GLY A 31 8.34 -8.95 3.80
N SER A 32 9.52 -9.34 4.24
CA SER A 32 10.31 -8.63 5.25
C SER A 32 11.80 -8.75 4.94
N ARG A 33 12.63 -7.90 5.56
CA ARG A 33 14.09 -8.08 5.62
C ARG A 33 14.47 -9.28 6.51
N ASP A 34 13.60 -9.61 7.45
CA ASP A 34 13.68 -10.75 8.33
C ASP A 34 12.54 -11.74 8.00
N PRO A 35 12.86 -12.89 7.35
CA PRO A 35 11.87 -13.89 6.96
C PRO A 35 11.16 -14.55 8.14
N GLU A 36 11.80 -14.70 9.30
CA GLU A 36 11.18 -15.30 10.49
C GLU A 36 10.09 -14.37 11.04
N ARG A 37 10.37 -13.07 11.09
CA ARG A 37 9.37 -12.06 11.42
C ARG A 37 8.20 -12.05 10.44
N ALA A 38 8.47 -12.25 9.14
CA ALA A 38 7.42 -12.38 8.14
C ALA A 38 6.58 -13.64 8.36
N GLY A 39 7.20 -14.77 8.68
CA GLY A 39 6.51 -16.02 9.01
C GLY A 39 5.60 -15.88 10.23
N THR A 40 6.10 -15.28 11.30
CA THR A 40 5.31 -15.01 12.52
C THR A 40 4.10 -14.11 12.23
N ALA A 41 4.32 -13.02 11.48
CA ALA A 41 3.23 -12.11 11.11
C ALA A 41 2.19 -12.80 10.21
N ALA A 42 2.62 -13.57 9.22
CA ALA A 42 1.73 -14.33 8.34
C ALA A 42 0.92 -15.37 9.11
N GLY A 43 1.53 -16.08 10.08
CA GLY A 43 0.84 -17.04 10.95
C GLY A 43 -0.28 -16.39 11.77
N ALA A 44 -0.06 -15.15 12.26
CA ALA A 44 -1.09 -14.40 12.95
C ALA A 44 -2.25 -14.01 12.00
N LEU A 45 -1.95 -13.57 10.77
CA LEU A 45 -2.96 -13.22 9.78
C LEU A 45 -3.74 -14.45 9.27
N ALA A 46 -3.11 -15.62 9.22
CA ALA A 46 -3.75 -16.87 8.81
C ALA A 46 -4.92 -17.27 9.75
N GLN A 47 -4.92 -16.81 11.00
CA GLN A 47 -6.06 -17.00 11.91
C GLN A 47 -7.31 -16.24 11.44
N VAL A 48 -7.15 -15.20 10.62
CA VAL A 48 -8.24 -14.34 10.13
C VAL A 48 -8.64 -14.73 8.71
N VAL A 49 -7.65 -15.00 7.84
CA VAL A 49 -7.88 -15.19 6.38
C VAL A 49 -7.44 -16.56 5.87
N GLY A 50 -7.10 -17.51 6.77
CA GLY A 50 -6.67 -18.86 6.38
C GLY A 50 -5.33 -18.86 5.64
N ASP A 51 -5.09 -19.87 4.83
CA ASP A 51 -3.82 -20.14 4.15
C ASP A 51 -3.53 -19.23 2.94
N PHE A 52 -4.25 -18.11 2.84
CA PHE A 52 -4.01 -17.13 1.76
C PHE A 52 -2.77 -16.27 1.98
N VAL A 53 -2.19 -16.25 3.18
CA VAL A 53 -1.03 -15.42 3.53
C VAL A 53 0.14 -16.30 3.96
N ARG A 54 1.31 -16.11 3.35
CA ARG A 54 2.58 -16.69 3.81
C ARG A 54 3.65 -15.62 4.01
N GLY A 55 4.57 -15.86 4.92
CA GLY A 55 5.73 -15.00 5.13
C GLY A 55 6.92 -15.40 4.25
N ALA A 56 7.73 -14.39 3.84
CA ALA A 56 8.93 -14.60 3.06
C ALA A 56 9.91 -13.42 3.18
N SER A 57 11.06 -13.50 2.49
CA SER A 57 11.92 -12.35 2.27
C SER A 57 11.28 -11.33 1.30
N ASN A 58 11.73 -10.06 1.36
CA ASN A 58 11.32 -9.07 0.35
C ASN A 58 11.74 -9.49 -1.08
N ALA A 59 12.86 -10.16 -1.23
CA ALA A 59 13.32 -10.66 -2.53
C ALA A 59 12.34 -11.69 -3.11
N GLU A 60 11.86 -12.61 -2.29
CA GLU A 60 10.89 -13.61 -2.69
C GLU A 60 9.52 -12.98 -2.98
N ALA A 61 9.06 -12.04 -2.15
CA ALA A 61 7.82 -11.30 -2.38
C ALA A 61 7.84 -10.47 -3.67
N ALA A 62 9.00 -9.99 -4.11
CA ALA A 62 9.16 -9.23 -5.35
C ALA A 62 8.90 -10.07 -6.63
N HIS A 63 8.85 -11.40 -6.55
CA HIS A 63 8.52 -12.27 -7.68
C HIS A 63 7.01 -12.45 -7.91
N ALA A 64 6.15 -11.92 -7.03
CA ALA A 64 4.69 -11.98 -7.18
C ALA A 64 4.20 -11.29 -8.48
N ASP A 65 2.94 -11.52 -8.87
CA ASP A 65 2.33 -10.93 -10.07
C ASP A 65 2.19 -9.41 -9.94
N ILE A 66 1.74 -8.95 -8.76
CA ILE A 66 1.64 -7.54 -8.37
C ILE A 66 2.42 -7.35 -7.07
N VAL A 67 3.15 -6.25 -6.95
CA VAL A 67 3.95 -5.97 -5.76
C VAL A 67 3.54 -4.66 -5.11
N VAL A 68 3.23 -4.70 -3.82
CA VAL A 68 2.93 -3.53 -3.00
C VAL A 68 4.17 -3.14 -2.20
N ILE A 69 4.53 -1.87 -2.22
CA ILE A 69 5.61 -1.31 -1.40
C ILE A 69 5.00 -0.67 -0.16
N ALA A 70 5.18 -1.32 0.99
CA ALA A 70 4.71 -0.90 2.31
C ALA A 70 5.87 -0.61 3.28
N THR A 71 7.05 -0.28 2.74
CA THR A 71 8.22 0.09 3.54
C THR A 71 8.13 1.52 4.05
N PRO A 72 8.73 1.87 5.21
CA PRO A 72 8.95 3.25 5.60
C PRO A 72 9.71 4.02 4.52
N TRP A 73 9.40 5.32 4.35
CA TRP A 73 10.02 6.17 3.32
C TRP A 73 11.55 6.09 3.32
N GLU A 74 12.17 6.15 4.49
CA GLU A 74 13.62 6.16 4.69
C GLU A 74 14.31 4.92 4.11
N SER A 75 13.62 3.78 4.09
CA SER A 75 14.16 2.51 3.57
C SER A 75 13.67 2.16 2.17
N THR A 76 12.66 2.88 1.67
CA THR A 76 12.01 2.56 0.38
C THR A 76 12.99 2.56 -0.77
N MET A 77 13.78 3.63 -0.91
CA MET A 77 14.68 3.78 -2.06
C MET A 77 15.79 2.74 -2.11
N VAL A 78 16.30 2.31 -0.95
CA VAL A 78 17.28 1.22 -0.85
C VAL A 78 16.64 -0.11 -1.25
N THR A 79 15.45 -0.38 -0.71
CA THR A 79 14.70 -1.62 -0.99
C THR A 79 14.37 -1.77 -2.48
N VAL A 80 13.78 -0.76 -3.10
CA VAL A 80 13.36 -0.86 -4.51
C VAL A 80 14.54 -0.91 -5.47
N ARG A 81 15.65 -0.21 -5.19
CA ARG A 81 16.85 -0.29 -6.00
C ARG A 81 17.50 -1.67 -5.96
N GLY A 82 17.49 -2.31 -4.78
CA GLY A 82 18.02 -3.67 -4.63
C GLY A 82 17.15 -4.76 -5.28
N LEU A 83 15.89 -4.41 -5.65
CA LEU A 83 14.93 -5.35 -6.22
C LEU A 83 14.49 -4.97 -7.65
N ARG A 84 15.27 -4.14 -8.35
CA ARG A 84 14.94 -3.69 -9.72
C ARG A 84 14.69 -4.83 -10.70
N GLU A 85 15.52 -5.85 -10.63
CA GLU A 85 15.46 -6.98 -11.56
C GLU A 85 14.17 -7.80 -11.36
N PRO A 86 13.83 -8.32 -10.17
CA PRO A 86 12.59 -9.06 -9.97
C PRO A 86 11.33 -8.21 -10.13
N LEU A 87 11.41 -6.88 -10.01
CA LEU A 87 10.29 -5.95 -10.21
C LEU A 87 10.07 -5.54 -11.68
N ALA A 88 11.02 -5.83 -12.58
CA ALA A 88 10.91 -5.45 -13.99
C ALA A 88 9.67 -6.09 -14.64
N GLY A 89 8.95 -5.30 -15.44
CA GLY A 89 7.71 -5.71 -16.13
C GLY A 89 6.47 -5.83 -15.25
N LYS A 90 6.60 -5.72 -13.93
CA LYS A 90 5.50 -5.91 -12.98
C LYS A 90 4.71 -4.63 -12.72
N ILE A 91 3.48 -4.80 -12.25
CA ILE A 91 2.72 -3.73 -11.61
C ILE A 91 3.25 -3.58 -10.19
N VAL A 92 3.70 -2.36 -9.87
CA VAL A 92 4.20 -2.00 -8.55
C VAL A 92 3.32 -0.92 -7.95
N ILE A 93 2.70 -1.22 -6.81
CA ILE A 93 1.83 -0.30 -6.09
C ILE A 93 2.64 0.33 -4.95
N SER A 94 2.84 1.64 -4.98
CA SER A 94 3.41 2.39 -3.85
C SER A 94 2.29 2.83 -2.91
N MET A 95 2.39 2.46 -1.63
CA MET A 95 1.57 3.02 -0.55
C MET A 95 2.40 3.88 0.41
N VAL A 96 3.58 4.28 -0.03
CA VAL A 96 4.58 5.00 0.77
C VAL A 96 4.19 6.45 0.92
N ASN A 97 4.23 6.94 2.15
CA ASN A 97 4.05 8.36 2.47
C ASN A 97 5.37 8.93 2.99
N ALA A 98 5.86 10.00 2.36
CA ALA A 98 7.04 10.72 2.82
C ALA A 98 6.61 11.79 3.83
N LEU A 99 6.55 11.43 5.09
CA LEU A 99 6.15 12.30 6.19
C LEU A 99 7.28 12.46 7.19
N ALA A 100 7.39 13.63 7.79
CA ALA A 100 8.29 13.91 8.90
C ALA A 100 7.50 14.34 10.13
N LYS A 101 8.09 14.12 11.31
CA LYS A 101 7.53 14.62 12.57
C LYS A 101 7.98 16.06 12.77
N ASP A 102 7.02 16.96 12.97
CA ASP A 102 7.25 18.36 13.34
C ASP A 102 6.43 18.68 14.60
N GLY A 103 7.12 18.74 15.74
CA GLY A 103 6.46 18.83 17.04
C GLY A 103 5.46 17.66 17.27
N PRO A 104 4.19 17.95 17.53
CA PRO A 104 3.15 16.94 17.72
C PRO A 104 2.55 16.40 16.40
N GLU A 105 2.86 17.00 15.27
CA GLU A 105 2.22 16.72 13.99
C GLU A 105 3.12 15.92 13.05
N LEU A 106 2.50 15.26 12.08
CA LEU A 106 3.17 14.71 10.91
C LEU A 106 2.93 15.65 9.74
N VAL A 107 4.00 16.05 9.08
CA VAL A 107 3.96 16.96 7.92
C VAL A 107 4.52 16.28 6.68
N PRO A 108 3.96 16.56 5.49
CA PRO A 108 4.51 16.03 4.25
C PRO A 108 5.89 16.60 3.96
N LEU A 109 6.80 15.74 3.52
CA LEU A 109 8.10 16.18 3.00
C LEU A 109 7.96 16.71 1.58
N THR A 110 8.62 17.82 1.28
CA THR A 110 8.75 18.30 -0.10
C THR A 110 9.80 17.48 -0.83
N LEU A 111 9.36 16.65 -1.76
CA LEU A 111 10.24 15.78 -2.53
C LEU A 111 10.56 16.38 -3.90
N PRO A 112 11.81 16.24 -4.42
CA PRO A 112 12.21 16.82 -5.72
C PRO A 112 11.37 16.34 -6.92
N ARG A 113 10.75 15.14 -6.84
CA ARG A 113 9.85 14.59 -7.87
C ARG A 113 8.37 14.75 -7.53
N GLY A 114 8.03 15.53 -6.51
CA GLY A 114 6.68 15.81 -6.08
C GLY A 114 6.03 14.74 -5.20
N SER A 115 6.47 13.48 -5.25
CA SER A 115 5.86 12.39 -4.46
C SER A 115 6.81 11.21 -4.24
N ALA A 116 6.56 10.40 -3.23
CA ALA A 116 7.27 9.12 -2.99
C ALA A 116 7.01 8.16 -4.15
N THR A 117 5.78 8.06 -4.63
CA THR A 117 5.41 7.23 -5.79
C THR A 117 6.19 7.63 -7.05
N ALA A 118 6.34 8.93 -7.32
CA ALA A 118 7.16 9.41 -8.46
C ALA A 118 8.65 9.08 -8.29
N HIS A 119 9.17 9.06 -7.06
CA HIS A 119 10.54 8.61 -6.78
C HIS A 119 10.68 7.09 -7.03
N VAL A 120 9.70 6.30 -6.61
CA VAL A 120 9.67 4.85 -6.89
C VAL A 120 9.61 4.60 -8.40
N ALA A 121 8.74 5.29 -9.13
CA ALA A 121 8.63 5.16 -10.59
C ALA A 121 9.96 5.47 -11.29
N ALA A 122 10.64 6.55 -10.89
CA ALA A 122 11.95 6.89 -11.44
C ALA A 122 13.06 5.88 -11.07
N ALA A 123 12.93 5.20 -9.93
CA ALA A 123 13.87 4.16 -9.53
C ALA A 123 13.64 2.83 -10.25
N LEU A 124 12.43 2.60 -10.75
CA LEU A 124 11.97 1.36 -11.39
C LEU A 124 11.48 1.61 -12.83
N PRO A 125 12.33 2.08 -13.75
CA PRO A 125 11.89 2.48 -15.09
C PRO A 125 11.36 1.33 -15.94
N ALA A 126 11.67 0.08 -15.59
CA ALA A 126 11.16 -1.12 -16.25
C ALA A 126 9.87 -1.68 -15.60
N SER A 127 9.37 -1.05 -14.53
CA SER A 127 8.14 -1.44 -13.85
C SER A 127 7.00 -0.48 -14.17
N ARG A 128 5.77 -0.92 -13.99
CA ARG A 128 4.55 -0.10 -14.16
C ARG A 128 4.07 0.35 -12.78
N VAL A 129 4.40 1.58 -12.40
CA VAL A 129 4.19 2.07 -11.03
C VAL A 129 2.91 2.88 -10.91
N VAL A 130 2.13 2.59 -9.86
CA VAL A 130 0.96 3.35 -9.43
C VAL A 130 1.03 3.62 -7.94
N GLY A 131 0.33 4.65 -7.46
CA GLY A 131 0.09 4.92 -6.04
C GLY A 131 -1.30 4.47 -5.64
N ALA A 132 -1.42 3.77 -4.50
CA ALA A 132 -2.68 3.40 -3.87
C ALA A 132 -2.49 3.06 -2.39
N PHE A 133 -3.59 2.97 -1.61
CA PHE A 133 -3.60 2.58 -0.19
C PHE A 133 -2.95 3.56 0.81
N HIS A 134 -2.64 4.80 0.43
CA HIS A 134 -1.82 5.73 1.22
C HIS A 134 -2.45 6.14 2.57
N HIS A 135 -3.77 6.34 2.63
CA HIS A 135 -4.46 7.00 3.75
C HIS A 135 -5.42 6.09 4.53
N LEU A 136 -5.26 4.77 4.40
CA LEU A 136 -6.14 3.81 5.05
C LEU A 136 -5.82 3.65 6.54
N PRO A 137 -6.83 3.55 7.42
CA PRO A 137 -6.65 3.34 8.84
C PRO A 137 -6.20 1.91 9.14
N ALA A 138 -4.90 1.73 9.37
CA ALA A 138 -4.24 0.41 9.45
C ALA A 138 -4.93 -0.56 10.43
N ALA A 139 -5.37 -0.08 11.60
CA ALA A 139 -6.05 -0.92 12.59
C ALA A 139 -7.37 -1.50 12.05
N GLN A 140 -8.19 -0.67 11.37
CA GLN A 140 -9.45 -1.13 10.78
C GLN A 140 -9.24 -1.99 9.54
N MET A 141 -8.12 -1.81 8.86
CA MET A 141 -7.76 -2.64 7.72
C MET A 141 -7.51 -4.11 8.10
N GLU A 142 -6.94 -4.37 9.28
CA GLU A 142 -6.70 -5.72 9.80
C GLU A 142 -7.98 -6.38 10.35
N ASP A 143 -8.97 -5.58 10.75
CA ASP A 143 -10.23 -6.07 11.31
C ASP A 143 -11.33 -6.12 10.23
N LEU A 144 -11.63 -7.32 9.74
CA LEU A 144 -12.69 -7.52 8.73
C LEU A 144 -14.09 -7.23 9.25
N ALA A 145 -14.31 -7.23 10.57
CA ALA A 145 -15.58 -6.93 11.20
C ALA A 145 -15.78 -5.43 11.48
N SER A 146 -14.75 -4.60 11.25
CA SER A 146 -14.76 -3.18 11.59
C SER A 146 -15.81 -2.33 10.85
N GLY A 147 -16.47 -2.87 9.82
CA GLY A 147 -17.38 -2.10 8.99
C GLY A 147 -16.69 -0.97 8.20
N LEU A 148 -15.40 -1.11 7.94
CA LEU A 148 -14.63 -0.12 7.17
C LEU A 148 -15.27 0.13 5.81
N GLU A 149 -15.56 1.40 5.53
CA GLU A 149 -15.91 1.90 4.21
C GLU A 149 -14.93 3.03 3.84
N SER A 150 -13.99 2.75 2.95
CA SER A 150 -12.97 3.72 2.57
C SER A 150 -12.71 3.72 1.07
N ASP A 151 -12.44 4.90 0.55
CA ASP A 151 -11.96 5.04 -0.81
C ASP A 151 -10.45 4.79 -0.88
N VAL A 152 -10.03 4.09 -1.92
CA VAL A 152 -8.63 3.93 -2.29
C VAL A 152 -8.37 4.76 -3.53
N LEU A 153 -7.67 5.87 -3.35
CA LEU A 153 -7.31 6.77 -4.44
C LEU A 153 -6.17 6.14 -5.26
N VAL A 154 -6.44 5.86 -6.54
CA VAL A 154 -5.48 5.22 -7.46
C VAL A 154 -4.91 6.24 -8.42
N VAL A 155 -3.59 6.43 -8.40
CA VAL A 155 -2.86 7.41 -9.24
C VAL A 155 -1.74 6.73 -10.01
N GLY A 156 -1.56 7.09 -11.29
CA GLY A 156 -0.50 6.51 -12.13
C GLY A 156 -0.66 6.97 -13.57
N ASP A 157 0.41 7.01 -14.36
CA ASP A 157 0.34 7.55 -15.73
C ASP A 157 -0.27 6.55 -16.73
N ASP A 158 -0.08 5.24 -16.53
CA ASP A 158 -0.65 4.20 -17.40
C ASP A 158 -2.09 3.88 -16.99
N ALA A 159 -3.05 4.24 -17.84
CA ALA A 159 -4.48 3.99 -17.59
C ALA A 159 -4.85 2.51 -17.52
N ALA A 160 -4.16 1.64 -18.26
CA ALA A 160 -4.42 0.20 -18.18
C ALA A 160 -3.97 -0.39 -16.85
N VAL A 161 -2.84 0.11 -16.32
CA VAL A 161 -2.33 -0.29 -15.01
C VAL A 161 -3.23 0.23 -13.88
N ARG A 162 -3.71 1.49 -13.96
CA ARG A 162 -4.66 2.01 -12.98
C ARG A 162 -5.92 1.15 -12.93
N ARG A 163 -6.49 0.78 -14.09
CA ARG A 163 -7.67 -0.12 -14.16
C ARG A 163 -7.39 -1.48 -13.52
N ALA A 164 -6.24 -2.09 -13.79
CA ALA A 164 -5.88 -3.38 -13.17
C ALA A 164 -5.79 -3.27 -11.63
N VAL A 165 -5.28 -2.13 -11.10
CA VAL A 165 -5.25 -1.88 -9.66
C VAL A 165 -6.64 -1.57 -9.11
N VAL A 166 -7.49 -0.85 -9.84
CA VAL A 166 -8.91 -0.66 -9.48
C VAL A 166 -9.62 -2.00 -9.34
N GLU A 167 -9.46 -2.91 -10.32
CA GLU A 167 -10.03 -4.26 -10.25
C GLU A 167 -9.52 -5.05 -9.04
N LEU A 168 -8.22 -4.97 -8.73
CA LEU A 168 -7.64 -5.60 -7.55
C LEU A 168 -8.28 -5.04 -6.26
N VAL A 169 -8.36 -3.72 -6.12
CA VAL A 169 -8.92 -3.06 -4.92
C VAL A 169 -10.40 -3.39 -4.77
N TYR A 170 -11.14 -3.49 -5.87
CA TYR A 170 -12.58 -3.77 -5.86
C TYR A 170 -12.91 -5.12 -5.20
N THR A 171 -11.99 -6.07 -5.21
CA THR A 171 -12.16 -7.37 -4.53
C THR A 171 -12.00 -7.28 -3.02
N ALA A 172 -11.33 -6.24 -2.52
CA ALA A 172 -10.98 -6.09 -1.11
C ALA A 172 -12.20 -5.56 -0.30
N PRO A 173 -12.73 -6.32 0.66
CA PRO A 173 -13.92 -5.92 1.42
C PRO A 173 -13.74 -4.55 2.09
N GLY A 174 -14.77 -3.70 2.00
CA GLY A 174 -14.81 -2.38 2.64
C GLY A 174 -13.99 -1.30 1.93
N LEU A 175 -13.38 -1.61 0.77
CA LEU A 175 -12.61 -0.65 -0.02
C LEU A 175 -13.32 -0.36 -1.34
N ARG A 176 -13.47 0.94 -1.65
CA ARG A 176 -13.96 1.41 -2.95
C ARG A 176 -12.79 2.04 -3.72
N PRO A 177 -12.36 1.50 -4.87
CA PRO A 177 -11.34 2.13 -5.67
C PRO A 177 -11.87 3.38 -6.36
N VAL A 178 -11.06 4.44 -6.37
CA VAL A 178 -11.35 5.68 -7.11
C VAL A 178 -10.15 6.00 -7.99
N GLU A 179 -10.35 5.97 -9.30
CA GLU A 179 -9.33 6.37 -10.25
C GLU A 179 -9.20 7.91 -10.28
N VAL A 180 -8.03 8.42 -9.86
CA VAL A 180 -7.78 9.86 -9.70
C VAL A 180 -7.13 10.47 -10.96
N GLY A 181 -6.17 9.73 -11.56
CA GLY A 181 -5.44 10.22 -12.73
C GLY A 181 -3.94 9.95 -12.67
N GLY A 182 -3.13 10.83 -13.27
CA GLY A 182 -1.69 10.65 -13.41
C GLY A 182 -0.88 10.83 -12.14
N LEU A 183 0.42 10.43 -12.19
CA LEU A 183 1.38 10.56 -11.08
C LEU A 183 1.58 11.99 -10.59
N ALA A 184 1.26 12.99 -11.39
CA ALA A 184 1.29 14.41 -10.96
C ALA A 184 0.40 14.70 -9.75
N LEU A 185 -0.65 13.89 -9.52
CA LEU A 185 -1.54 14.01 -8.37
C LEU A 185 -1.10 13.18 -7.15
N ALA A 186 -0.10 12.31 -7.30
CA ALA A 186 0.34 11.43 -6.21
C ALA A 186 0.78 12.19 -4.96
N GLY A 187 1.48 13.32 -5.11
CA GLY A 187 1.92 14.13 -3.98
C GLY A 187 0.77 14.67 -3.12
N ALA A 188 -0.34 15.08 -3.75
CA ALA A 188 -1.52 15.54 -3.02
C ALA A 188 -2.20 14.38 -2.25
N VAL A 189 -2.29 13.19 -2.87
CA VAL A 189 -2.84 11.99 -2.23
C VAL A 189 -1.99 11.56 -1.05
N GLU A 190 -0.66 11.50 -1.21
CA GLU A 190 0.29 11.15 -0.15
C GLU A 190 0.24 12.16 1.01
N ALA A 191 0.26 13.47 0.69
CA ALA A 191 0.23 14.54 1.69
C ALA A 191 -1.07 14.53 2.52
N PHE A 192 -2.21 14.16 1.92
CA PHE A 192 -3.48 14.06 2.62
C PHE A 192 -3.46 13.02 3.76
N THR A 193 -2.56 12.06 3.72
CA THR A 193 -2.36 11.09 4.81
C THR A 193 -1.99 11.78 6.12
N ALA A 194 -1.20 12.87 6.07
CA ALA A 194 -0.88 13.64 7.27
C ALA A 194 -2.14 14.26 7.92
N VAL A 195 -3.08 14.72 7.09
CA VAL A 195 -4.38 15.23 7.57
C VAL A 195 -5.18 14.11 8.26
N CYS A 196 -5.29 12.94 7.62
CA CYS A 196 -6.01 11.79 8.18
C CYS A 196 -5.41 11.36 9.52
N ILE A 197 -4.08 11.27 9.62
CA ILE A 197 -3.38 10.89 10.86
C ILE A 197 -3.64 11.95 11.95
N THR A 198 -3.53 13.24 11.62
CA THR A 198 -3.78 14.34 12.59
C THR A 198 -5.21 14.31 13.11
N VAL A 199 -6.20 14.12 12.23
CA VAL A 199 -7.62 13.97 12.62
C VAL A 199 -7.79 12.76 13.56
N ASN A 200 -7.19 11.62 13.21
CA ASN A 200 -7.29 10.40 14.01
C ASN A 200 -6.69 10.57 15.42
N ILE A 201 -5.54 11.24 15.52
CA ILE A 201 -4.90 11.53 16.81
C ILE A 201 -5.78 12.50 17.64
N ARG A 202 -6.23 13.62 17.05
CA ARG A 202 -6.99 14.66 17.76
C ARG A 202 -8.36 14.17 18.25
N HIS A 203 -9.03 13.35 17.44
CA HIS A 203 -10.37 12.88 17.71
C HIS A 203 -10.42 11.46 18.29
N ARG A 204 -9.27 10.79 18.49
CA ARG A 204 -9.18 9.38 18.90
C ARG A 204 -10.06 8.49 18.03
N ALA A 205 -10.00 8.72 16.73
CA ALA A 205 -10.85 8.08 15.72
C ALA A 205 -10.02 7.22 14.76
N HIS A 206 -10.72 6.55 13.86
CA HIS A 206 -10.14 5.83 12.72
C HIS A 206 -10.78 6.36 11.42
N ALA A 207 -10.75 7.68 11.26
CA ALA A 207 -11.32 8.33 10.09
C ALA A 207 -10.66 7.82 8.80
N ALA A 208 -11.48 7.56 7.82
CA ALA A 208 -11.10 7.15 6.47
C ALA A 208 -11.60 8.17 5.44
N VAL A 209 -11.11 8.08 4.23
CA VAL A 209 -11.54 8.95 3.13
C VAL A 209 -12.75 8.35 2.44
N ARG A 210 -13.81 9.15 2.25
CA ARG A 210 -14.93 8.82 1.41
C ARG A 210 -15.31 10.04 0.57
N LEU A 211 -15.17 9.96 -0.75
CA LEU A 211 -15.61 10.99 -1.67
C LEU A 211 -17.11 10.80 -1.96
N THR A 212 -17.91 11.78 -1.62
CA THR A 212 -19.35 11.78 -1.90
C THR A 212 -19.63 12.24 -3.34
N GLY A 213 -20.75 11.79 -3.91
CA GLY A 213 -21.12 12.14 -5.30
C GLY A 213 -20.48 11.24 -6.36
N LEU A 214 -19.82 10.17 -5.96
CA LEU A 214 -19.35 9.10 -6.83
C LEU A 214 -20.20 7.86 -6.55
N GLU A 215 -21.16 7.57 -7.41
CA GLU A 215 -22.01 6.38 -7.36
C GLU A 215 -21.58 5.32 -8.36
#